data_8bc7fed41e64bdc8865211cef2b7e635
#
_entry.id   8bc7fed41e64bdc8865211cef2b7e635
#
_cell.length_a   1.000
_cell.length_b   1.000
_cell.length_c   1.000
_cell.angle_alpha   90.00
_cell.angle_beta   90.00
_cell.angle_gamma   90.00
#
_symmetry.space_group_name_H-M   'P 1'
#
loop_
_entity.id
_entity.type
_entity.pdbx_description
1 polymer ?
#
loop_
_entity_poly.entity_id
_entity_poly.type
_entity_poly.pdbx_seq_one_letter_code
_entity_poly.pdbx_strand_id
1 'polypeptide(L)'
;MKRMHLQLLKKANCELASLLMLLGFSCTDDEGEGPIICEYGTPYANFQIKGKVVDTNDHPIPNAQIRINRNDARIYPYGWLHTDTVRTDANGEFDWKKTDFPILKYRFITEDIDEEMNGGQFASDTTQVIFDSEELTGGDRWYEGSASKEIKITLKEYVDTHTEPYALYTIYGKVTDDQGYPLAGVAILTSPAYTPTQEDDLSSFPAITDETGRYQFTYDKATAIEHTIYTKLSSYWNDPNACKTDSIIVNFAEIELLQGKGMLIGKGSKEINFQLTRKN
;
A
#
# COMPACT_ATOMS: atom_id res chain seq x y z
N MET A 1 -49.48 19.99 -19.27
CA MET A 1 -48.16 19.37 -19.54
C MET A 1 -47.62 18.50 -18.38
N LYS A 2 -47.64 18.92 -17.10
CA LYS A 2 -47.13 18.06 -15.98
C LYS A 2 -47.82 16.70 -15.79
N ARG A 3 -49.11 16.58 -16.01
CA ARG A 3 -49.85 15.30 -15.87
C ARG A 3 -49.50 14.25 -16.93
N MET A 4 -49.17 14.69 -18.15
CA MET A 4 -48.83 13.82 -19.26
C MET A 4 -47.42 13.23 -19.09
N HIS A 5 -46.46 13.99 -18.53
CA HIS A 5 -45.13 13.51 -18.20
C HIS A 5 -45.15 12.43 -17.10
N LEU A 6 -46.01 12.60 -16.08
CA LEU A 6 -46.14 11.63 -14.99
C LEU A 6 -46.74 10.29 -15.47
N GLN A 7 -47.64 10.33 -16.44
CA GLN A 7 -48.22 9.11 -17.04
C GLN A 7 -47.26 8.40 -17.96
N LEU A 8 -46.41 9.12 -18.69
CA LEU A 8 -45.35 8.53 -19.51
C LEU A 8 -44.26 7.86 -18.65
N LEU A 9 -43.83 8.50 -17.54
CA LEU A 9 -42.89 7.92 -16.60
C LEU A 9 -43.44 6.67 -15.93
N LYS A 10 -44.73 6.64 -15.56
CA LYS A 10 -45.36 5.43 -14.98
C LYS A 10 -45.43 4.26 -15.98
N LYS A 11 -45.72 4.57 -17.26
CA LYS A 11 -45.70 3.54 -18.33
C LYS A 11 -44.32 3.00 -18.56
N ALA A 12 -43.29 3.87 -18.67
CA ALA A 12 -41.91 3.44 -18.86
C ALA A 12 -41.38 2.58 -17.71
N ASN A 13 -41.71 2.94 -16.48
CA ASN A 13 -41.34 2.12 -15.30
C ASN A 13 -42.06 0.77 -15.28
N CYS A 14 -43.32 0.70 -15.73
CA CYS A 14 -44.05 -0.56 -15.80
C CYS A 14 -43.51 -1.50 -16.87
N GLU A 15 -43.11 -0.95 -18.02
CA GLU A 15 -42.46 -1.71 -19.13
C GLU A 15 -41.06 -2.19 -18.75
N LEU A 16 -40.29 -1.36 -18.01
CA LEU A 16 -38.98 -1.75 -17.50
C LEU A 16 -39.08 -2.86 -16.44
N ALA A 17 -40.08 -2.78 -15.53
CA ALA A 17 -40.33 -3.82 -14.55
C ALA A 17 -40.72 -5.14 -15.20
N SER A 18 -41.54 -5.08 -16.25
CA SER A 18 -41.95 -6.29 -17.04
C SER A 18 -40.76 -6.91 -17.77
N LEU A 19 -39.82 -6.09 -18.28
CA LEU A 19 -38.60 -6.56 -18.92
C LEU A 19 -37.66 -7.24 -17.93
N LEU A 20 -37.53 -6.70 -16.73
CA LEU A 20 -36.71 -7.26 -15.65
C LEU A 20 -37.28 -8.60 -15.17
N MET A 21 -38.62 -8.75 -15.09
CA MET A 21 -39.28 -10.02 -14.79
C MET A 21 -39.00 -11.07 -15.86
N LEU A 22 -38.98 -10.71 -17.14
CA LEU A 22 -38.64 -11.59 -18.25
C LEU A 22 -37.19 -12.08 -18.23
N LEU A 23 -36.31 -11.30 -17.64
CA LEU A 23 -34.89 -11.62 -17.46
C LEU A 23 -34.63 -12.46 -16.16
N GLY A 24 -35.68 -12.90 -15.47
CA GLY A 24 -35.55 -13.74 -14.29
C GLY A 24 -35.29 -12.99 -12.97
N PHE A 25 -35.37 -11.66 -12.98
CA PHE A 25 -35.36 -10.84 -11.76
C PHE A 25 -36.81 -10.75 -11.21
N SER A 26 -37.33 -11.84 -10.68
CA SER A 26 -38.64 -11.86 -10.01
C SER A 26 -38.43 -11.74 -8.51
N CYS A 27 -38.88 -10.62 -7.94
CA CYS A 27 -39.16 -10.58 -6.51
C CYS A 27 -40.47 -11.38 -6.30
N THR A 28 -40.39 -12.58 -5.78
CA THR A 28 -41.58 -13.30 -5.27
C THR A 28 -41.91 -12.69 -3.92
N ASP A 29 -43.08 -12.04 -3.84
CA ASP A 29 -43.70 -11.65 -2.58
C ASP A 29 -44.12 -12.95 -1.88
N ASP A 30 -43.31 -13.42 -0.95
CA ASP A 30 -43.74 -14.37 0.06
C ASP A 30 -44.42 -13.56 1.16
N GLU A 31 -45.71 -13.85 1.42
CA GLU A 31 -46.51 -13.16 2.43
C GLU A 31 -45.85 -13.30 3.82
N GLY A 32 -45.15 -12.27 4.29
CA GLY A 32 -44.71 -12.25 5.68
C GLY A 32 -43.55 -11.35 6.01
N GLU A 33 -42.74 -10.92 5.07
CA GLU A 33 -41.63 -10.02 5.37
C GLU A 33 -41.72 -8.73 4.53
N GLY A 34 -41.47 -7.59 5.16
CA GLY A 34 -41.56 -6.27 4.54
C GLY A 34 -40.68 -6.13 3.27
N PRO A 35 -40.76 -5.00 2.54
CA PRO A 35 -40.13 -4.86 1.24
C PRO A 35 -38.66 -5.25 1.33
N ILE A 36 -38.23 -6.19 0.44
CA ILE A 36 -36.82 -6.54 0.28
C ILE A 36 -36.10 -5.28 -0.17
N ILE A 37 -35.51 -4.60 0.76
CA ILE A 37 -34.60 -3.49 0.48
C ILE A 37 -33.31 -4.15 -0.01
N CYS A 38 -33.06 -4.15 -1.31
CA CYS A 38 -31.74 -4.49 -1.84
C CYS A 38 -30.79 -3.38 -1.41
N GLU A 39 -30.21 -3.54 -0.24
CA GLU A 39 -29.16 -2.67 0.28
C GLU A 39 -27.85 -3.04 -0.44
N TYR A 40 -27.46 -2.23 -1.41
CA TYR A 40 -26.13 -2.33 -2.01
C TYR A 40 -25.13 -1.64 -1.07
N GLY A 41 -24.50 -2.39 -0.21
CA GLY A 41 -23.42 -1.93 0.66
C GLY A 41 -22.11 -2.66 0.34
N THR A 42 -21.00 -2.08 0.72
CA THR A 42 -19.69 -2.74 0.68
C THR A 42 -19.41 -3.32 2.05
N PRO A 43 -19.10 -4.62 2.18
CA PRO A 43 -18.72 -5.19 3.47
C PRO A 43 -17.48 -4.51 4.02
N TYR A 44 -17.46 -4.25 5.32
CA TYR A 44 -16.33 -3.67 6.02
C TYR A 44 -16.18 -4.25 7.42
N ALA A 45 -14.95 -4.19 7.93
CA ALA A 45 -14.61 -4.63 9.28
C ALA A 45 -13.63 -3.64 9.93
N ASN A 46 -13.56 -3.66 11.26
CA ASN A 46 -12.59 -2.89 12.01
C ASN A 46 -11.47 -3.80 12.50
N PHE A 47 -10.26 -3.41 12.22
CA PHE A 47 -9.06 -4.11 12.67
C PHE A 47 -8.26 -3.23 13.62
N GLN A 48 -7.76 -3.84 14.69
CA GLN A 48 -6.79 -3.21 15.58
C GLN A 48 -5.61 -4.15 15.80
N ILE A 49 -4.40 -3.64 15.65
CA ILE A 49 -3.18 -4.35 15.99
C ILE A 49 -2.37 -3.48 16.93
N LYS A 50 -2.20 -3.97 18.15
CA LYS A 50 -1.26 -3.42 19.11
C LYS A 50 0.01 -4.24 19.07
N GLY A 51 1.14 -3.58 19.14
CA GLY A 51 2.39 -4.32 19.09
C GLY A 51 3.52 -3.61 19.80
N LYS A 52 4.59 -4.38 19.98
CA LYS A 52 5.84 -3.90 20.51
C LYS A 52 7.00 -4.35 19.65
N VAL A 53 7.90 -3.43 19.34
CA VAL A 53 9.14 -3.70 18.63
C VAL A 53 10.27 -3.72 19.64
N VAL A 54 11.06 -4.78 19.64
CA VAL A 54 12.17 -5.00 20.58
C VAL A 54 13.39 -5.55 19.86
N ASP A 55 14.55 -5.45 20.52
CA ASP A 55 15.75 -6.18 20.10
C ASP A 55 15.73 -7.66 20.57
N THR A 56 16.78 -8.39 20.30
CA THR A 56 16.92 -9.80 20.71
C THR A 56 17.08 -10.00 22.24
N ASN A 57 17.28 -8.92 22.99
CA ASN A 57 17.38 -8.91 24.46
C ASN A 57 16.13 -8.35 25.12
N ASP A 58 15.04 -8.17 24.36
CA ASP A 58 13.78 -7.59 24.81
C ASP A 58 13.84 -6.09 25.18
N HIS A 59 14.88 -5.37 24.78
CA HIS A 59 14.89 -3.92 24.92
C HIS A 59 14.00 -3.28 23.86
N PRO A 60 13.19 -2.27 24.25
CA PRO A 60 12.32 -1.60 23.28
C PRO A 60 13.12 -0.82 22.24
N ILE A 61 12.64 -0.82 21.00
CA ILE A 61 13.19 -0.01 19.92
C ILE A 61 12.21 1.13 19.63
N PRO A 62 12.50 2.35 20.12
CA PRO A 62 11.66 3.52 19.84
C PRO A 62 11.87 4.00 18.40
N ASN A 63 10.88 4.74 17.88
CA ASN A 63 10.89 5.37 16.56
C ASN A 63 11.06 4.41 15.36
N ALA A 64 10.97 3.10 15.57
CA ALA A 64 10.93 2.15 14.46
C ALA A 64 9.72 2.43 13.55
N GLN A 65 9.94 2.50 12.25
CA GLN A 65 8.88 2.71 11.27
C GLN A 65 8.27 1.38 10.86
N ILE A 66 6.96 1.30 10.88
CA ILE A 66 6.23 0.11 10.48
C ILE A 66 5.32 0.49 9.31
N ARG A 67 5.60 -0.06 8.13
CA ARG A 67 4.74 0.05 6.95
C ARG A 67 3.81 -1.15 6.91
N ILE A 68 2.52 -0.91 6.75
CA ILE A 68 1.49 -1.94 6.83
C ILE A 68 0.77 -2.03 5.49
N ASN A 69 0.92 -3.17 4.84
CA ASN A 69 0.33 -3.45 3.54
C ASN A 69 -0.72 -4.55 3.66
N ARG A 70 -1.78 -4.45 2.87
CA ARG A 70 -2.71 -5.57 2.66
C ARG A 70 -1.98 -6.70 1.93
N ASN A 71 -2.23 -7.93 2.34
CA ASN A 71 -1.61 -9.11 1.74
C ASN A 71 -2.65 -10.17 1.35
N ASP A 72 -3.75 -9.75 0.73
CA ASP A 72 -4.74 -10.67 0.18
C ASP A 72 -4.84 -10.50 -1.34
N ALA A 73 -4.09 -11.34 -2.06
CA ALA A 73 -4.06 -11.35 -3.53
C ALA A 73 -5.38 -11.81 -4.18
N ARG A 74 -6.33 -12.37 -3.40
CA ARG A 74 -7.61 -12.87 -3.94
C ARG A 74 -8.63 -11.77 -4.12
N ILE A 75 -8.60 -10.75 -3.27
CA ILE A 75 -9.56 -9.63 -3.30
C ILE A 75 -8.98 -8.47 -4.09
N TYR A 76 -7.67 -8.25 -3.93
CA TYR A 76 -6.92 -7.25 -4.67
C TYR A 76 -5.62 -7.89 -5.16
N PRO A 77 -5.55 -8.39 -6.39
CA PRO A 77 -4.31 -8.86 -6.97
C PRO A 77 -3.20 -7.79 -6.92
N TYR A 78 -3.56 -6.58 -6.50
CA TYR A 78 -2.73 -5.38 -6.34
C TYR A 78 -2.91 -4.75 -4.95
N GLY A 79 -2.92 -5.53 -3.89
CA GLY A 79 -3.17 -5.15 -2.47
C GLY A 79 -2.27 -4.06 -1.86
N TRP A 80 -1.60 -3.32 -2.67
CA TRP A 80 -0.59 -2.30 -2.39
C TRP A 80 -1.10 -0.86 -2.42
N LEU A 81 -2.35 -0.64 -2.81
CA LEU A 81 -2.92 0.71 -2.94
C LEU A 81 -3.06 1.46 -1.60
N HIS A 82 -2.93 0.78 -0.48
CA HIS A 82 -3.06 1.40 0.83
C HIS A 82 -1.96 0.92 1.76
N THR A 83 -0.86 1.66 1.79
CA THR A 83 0.21 1.48 2.77
C THR A 83 -0.03 2.45 3.91
N ASP A 84 -0.39 1.93 5.08
CA ASP A 84 -0.38 2.71 6.30
C ASP A 84 1.02 2.70 6.91
N THR A 85 1.35 3.76 7.64
CA THR A 85 2.62 3.85 8.35
C THR A 85 2.38 4.28 9.78
N VAL A 86 2.95 3.55 10.73
CA VAL A 86 2.97 3.91 12.15
C VAL A 86 4.41 3.88 12.66
N ARG A 87 4.65 4.52 13.79
CA ARG A 87 5.95 4.50 14.47
C ARG A 87 5.80 4.03 15.90
N THR A 88 6.83 3.40 16.42
CA THR A 88 6.88 3.03 17.83
C THR A 88 7.15 4.25 18.70
N ASP A 89 6.55 4.26 19.89
CA ASP A 89 6.81 5.24 20.95
C ASP A 89 8.13 4.94 21.71
N ALA A 90 8.38 5.69 22.79
CA ALA A 90 9.57 5.52 23.63
C ALA A 90 9.67 4.13 24.30
N ASN A 91 8.57 3.38 24.40
CA ASN A 91 8.52 2.03 24.95
C ASN A 91 8.58 0.96 23.86
N GLY A 92 8.78 1.35 22.59
CA GLY A 92 8.72 0.48 21.44
C GLY A 92 7.30 0.04 21.07
N GLU A 93 6.26 0.69 21.59
CA GLU A 93 4.86 0.30 21.40
C GLU A 93 4.21 1.05 20.24
N PHE A 94 3.26 0.39 19.56
CA PHE A 94 2.42 0.98 18.52
C PHE A 94 0.97 0.47 18.61
N ASP A 95 0.03 1.28 18.12
CA ASP A 95 -1.40 0.93 18.02
C ASP A 95 -1.88 1.33 16.60
N TRP A 96 -2.14 0.35 15.77
CA TRP A 96 -2.67 0.56 14.43
C TRP A 96 -4.15 0.16 14.39
N LYS A 97 -4.97 1.02 13.78
CA LYS A 97 -6.41 0.79 13.60
C LYS A 97 -6.80 1.09 12.17
N LYS A 98 -7.63 0.24 11.61
CA LYS A 98 -8.13 0.38 10.25
C LYS A 98 -9.58 -0.10 10.15
N THR A 99 -10.41 0.72 9.52
CA THR A 99 -11.69 0.25 8.95
C THR A 99 -11.43 -0.06 7.49
N ASP A 100 -11.69 -1.28 7.09
CA ASP A 100 -11.32 -1.77 5.78
C ASP A 100 -12.33 -2.80 5.25
N PHE A 101 -12.23 -3.12 3.96
CA PHE A 101 -12.81 -4.36 3.46
C PHE A 101 -12.32 -5.51 4.35
N PRO A 102 -13.09 -6.59 4.59
CA PRO A 102 -12.70 -7.68 5.51
C PRO A 102 -11.51 -8.49 4.97
N ILE A 103 -10.36 -7.82 4.93
CA ILE A 103 -9.07 -8.38 4.55
C ILE A 103 -8.45 -9.02 5.78
N LEU A 104 -8.17 -10.30 5.69
CA LEU A 104 -7.70 -11.08 6.83
C LEU A 104 -6.18 -11.17 6.93
N LYS A 105 -5.43 -10.58 5.99
CA LYS A 105 -3.97 -10.65 5.96
C LYS A 105 -3.33 -9.29 5.78
N TYR A 106 -2.40 -9.00 6.69
CA TYR A 106 -1.58 -7.79 6.64
C TYR A 106 -0.11 -8.15 6.73
N ARG A 107 0.73 -7.37 6.04
CA ARG A 107 2.19 -7.47 6.10
C ARG A 107 2.71 -6.22 6.80
N PHE A 108 3.46 -6.40 7.87
CA PHE A 108 4.12 -5.37 8.65
C PHE A 108 5.61 -5.39 8.29
N ILE A 109 6.08 -4.38 7.61
CA ILE A 109 7.50 -4.19 7.27
C ILE A 109 8.04 -3.18 8.27
N THR A 110 8.88 -3.66 9.19
CA THR A 110 9.44 -2.85 10.27
C THR A 110 10.87 -2.48 9.94
N GLU A 111 11.17 -1.19 10.01
CA GLU A 111 12.46 -0.62 9.65
C GLU A 111 12.96 0.29 10.77
N ASP A 112 14.24 0.16 11.09
CA ASP A 112 14.97 1.11 11.89
C ASP A 112 15.36 2.30 10.99
N ILE A 113 14.84 3.49 11.28
CA ILE A 113 15.03 4.67 10.44
C ILE A 113 15.93 5.73 11.03
N ASP A 114 16.31 5.60 12.29
CA ASP A 114 17.18 6.52 13.02
C ASP A 114 18.50 5.89 13.47
N GLU A 115 18.72 4.64 13.05
CA GLU A 115 20.00 3.92 13.17
C GLU A 115 20.54 3.84 14.60
N GLU A 116 21.76 4.38 14.84
CA GLU A 116 22.40 4.30 16.15
C GLU A 116 21.72 5.17 17.24
N MET A 117 20.78 6.03 16.89
CA MET A 117 20.16 6.98 17.84
C MET A 117 19.23 6.31 18.88
N ASN A 118 18.69 5.16 18.55
CA ASN A 118 17.74 4.42 19.41
C ASN A 118 18.32 3.20 20.12
N GLY A 119 19.66 3.15 20.24
CA GLY A 119 20.37 2.10 20.99
C GLY A 119 21.02 1.03 20.14
N GLY A 120 21.08 1.19 18.84
CA GLY A 120 21.77 0.33 17.87
C GLY A 120 21.13 0.39 16.52
N GLN A 121 21.83 -0.10 15.51
CA GLN A 121 21.31 -0.26 14.16
C GLN A 121 20.68 -1.64 14.02
N PHE A 122 19.43 -1.71 13.56
CA PHE A 122 18.68 -2.95 13.43
C PHE A 122 18.34 -3.26 11.98
N ALA A 123 18.39 -4.55 11.64
CA ALA A 123 17.96 -5.03 10.34
C ALA A 123 16.43 -5.00 10.23
N SER A 124 15.93 -4.60 9.05
CA SER A 124 14.49 -4.65 8.77
C SER A 124 13.94 -6.08 8.85
N ASP A 125 12.68 -6.21 9.27
CA ASP A 125 11.98 -7.49 9.32
C ASP A 125 10.57 -7.37 8.75
N THR A 126 10.03 -8.48 8.28
CA THR A 126 8.67 -8.56 7.75
C THR A 126 7.85 -9.58 8.51
N THR A 127 6.84 -9.11 9.21
CA THR A 127 5.90 -9.93 9.99
C THR A 127 4.55 -9.99 9.29
N GLN A 128 3.99 -11.20 9.12
CA GLN A 128 2.62 -11.36 8.64
C GLN A 128 1.65 -11.47 9.81
N VAL A 129 0.56 -10.71 9.75
CA VAL A 129 -0.55 -10.82 10.69
C VAL A 129 -1.76 -11.33 9.92
N ILE A 130 -2.31 -12.46 10.39
CA ILE A 130 -3.46 -13.13 9.79
C ILE A 130 -4.59 -13.11 10.80
N PHE A 131 -5.76 -12.65 10.40
CA PHE A 131 -7.00 -12.79 11.15
C PHE A 131 -7.78 -13.97 10.58
N ASP A 132 -8.48 -14.69 11.44
CA ASP A 132 -9.48 -15.66 11.03
C ASP A 132 -10.85 -14.97 10.97
N SER A 133 -11.71 -15.38 10.06
CA SER A 133 -13.07 -14.81 9.94
C SER A 133 -13.88 -14.94 11.21
N GLU A 134 -13.62 -15.97 12.01
CA GLU A 134 -14.26 -16.22 13.29
C GLU A 134 -13.83 -15.24 14.40
N GLU A 135 -12.72 -14.53 14.21
CA GLU A 135 -12.24 -13.49 15.13
C GLU A 135 -13.02 -12.18 14.98
N LEU A 136 -13.74 -11.98 13.86
CA LEU A 136 -14.62 -10.84 13.66
C LEU A 136 -15.86 -10.99 14.54
N THR A 137 -16.07 -10.06 15.45
CA THR A 137 -17.18 -10.10 16.41
C THR A 137 -17.99 -8.80 16.38
N GLY A 138 -19.28 -8.91 16.69
CA GLY A 138 -20.19 -7.75 16.77
C GLY A 138 -20.63 -7.22 15.42
N GLY A 139 -20.59 -8.05 14.37
CA GLY A 139 -21.03 -7.69 13.04
C GLY A 139 -22.55 -7.58 12.92
N ASP A 140 -23.04 -6.74 12.02
CA ASP A 140 -24.42 -6.61 11.60
C ASP A 140 -24.47 -6.10 10.16
N ARG A 141 -25.20 -6.79 9.30
CA ARG A 141 -25.34 -6.49 7.87
C ARG A 141 -24.00 -6.40 7.14
N TRP A 142 -23.67 -5.22 6.61
CA TRP A 142 -22.42 -4.97 5.88
C TRP A 142 -21.20 -4.77 6.79
N TYR A 143 -21.44 -4.53 8.07
CA TYR A 143 -20.38 -4.50 9.08
C TYR A 143 -20.11 -5.92 9.56
N GLU A 144 -18.99 -6.50 9.19
CA GLU A 144 -18.62 -7.87 9.54
C GLU A 144 -18.07 -8.02 10.96
N GLY A 145 -17.84 -6.90 11.65
CA GLY A 145 -17.38 -6.90 13.02
C GLY A 145 -15.99 -6.30 13.22
N SER A 146 -15.47 -6.49 14.43
CA SER A 146 -14.15 -6.05 14.83
C SER A 146 -13.26 -7.22 15.23
N ALA A 147 -11.99 -7.14 14.87
CA ALA A 147 -10.96 -8.05 15.33
C ALA A 147 -9.75 -7.27 15.88
N SER A 148 -9.09 -7.82 16.92
CA SER A 148 -7.91 -7.22 17.53
C SER A 148 -6.85 -8.28 17.79
N LYS A 149 -5.57 -7.91 17.52
CA LYS A 149 -4.41 -8.76 17.86
C LYS A 149 -3.33 -7.97 18.58
N GLU A 150 -2.58 -8.68 19.40
CA GLU A 150 -1.34 -8.19 19.99
C GLU A 150 -0.18 -8.95 19.36
N ILE A 151 0.86 -8.22 18.94
CA ILE A 151 2.05 -8.82 18.29
C ILE A 151 3.32 -8.27 18.92
N LYS A 152 4.36 -9.09 18.88
CA LYS A 152 5.73 -8.69 19.24
C LYS A 152 6.60 -8.88 18.00
N ILE A 153 7.29 -7.83 17.61
CA ILE A 153 8.25 -7.83 16.51
C ILE A 153 9.64 -7.75 17.11
N THR A 154 10.51 -8.69 16.77
CA THR A 154 11.89 -8.70 17.27
C THR A 154 12.84 -8.42 16.12
N LEU A 155 13.51 -7.27 16.16
CA LEU A 155 14.54 -6.94 15.20
C LEU A 155 15.89 -7.46 15.66
N LYS A 156 16.69 -7.93 14.71
CA LYS A 156 18.06 -8.33 14.94
C LYS A 156 18.99 -7.13 14.72
N GLU A 157 20.09 -7.13 15.43
CA GLU A 157 21.17 -6.17 15.15
C GLU A 157 21.59 -6.27 13.67
N TYR A 158 21.75 -5.11 13.04
CA TYR A 158 22.25 -5.07 11.66
C TYR A 158 23.70 -5.47 11.63
N VAL A 159 24.01 -6.45 10.79
CA VAL A 159 25.37 -6.89 10.52
C VAL A 159 25.72 -6.49 9.10
N ASP A 160 26.71 -5.62 8.96
CA ASP A 160 27.22 -5.28 7.63
C ASP A 160 27.99 -6.48 7.05
N THR A 161 27.42 -7.05 5.99
CA THR A 161 27.99 -8.22 5.30
C THR A 161 28.72 -7.86 4.00
N HIS A 162 28.87 -6.57 3.71
CA HIS A 162 29.56 -6.13 2.51
C HIS A 162 31.05 -6.46 2.60
N THR A 163 31.59 -7.01 1.51
CA THR A 163 33.02 -7.34 1.35
C THR A 163 33.79 -6.26 0.60
N GLU A 164 33.06 -5.35 -0.05
CA GLU A 164 33.59 -4.24 -0.85
C GLU A 164 32.99 -2.93 -0.36
N PRO A 165 33.72 -1.80 -0.49
CA PRO A 165 33.20 -0.49 -0.13
C PRO A 165 31.92 -0.17 -0.91
N TYR A 166 30.89 0.34 -0.23
CA TYR A 166 29.60 0.69 -0.81
C TYR A 166 29.06 2.02 -0.29
N ALA A 167 28.07 2.57 -0.99
CA ALA A 167 27.34 3.75 -0.55
C ALA A 167 25.83 3.46 -0.53
N LEU A 168 25.11 4.10 0.37
CA LEU A 168 23.65 4.04 0.45
C LEU A 168 23.05 5.32 -0.14
N TYR A 169 22.20 5.15 -1.13
CA TYR A 169 21.50 6.25 -1.78
C TYR A 169 20.00 6.17 -1.49
N THR A 170 19.46 7.16 -0.80
CA THR A 170 18.03 7.29 -0.58
C THR A 170 17.43 8.13 -1.71
N ILE A 171 16.61 7.50 -2.53
CA ILE A 171 15.84 8.15 -3.57
C ILE A 171 14.41 8.33 -3.08
N TYR A 172 13.93 9.56 -3.13
CA TYR A 172 12.56 9.88 -2.69
C TYR A 172 11.95 10.93 -3.62
N GLY A 173 10.64 11.06 -3.56
CA GLY A 173 9.95 12.05 -4.38
C GLY A 173 8.45 11.88 -4.40
N LYS A 174 7.84 12.55 -5.37
CA LYS A 174 6.40 12.55 -5.58
C LYS A 174 6.08 12.30 -7.05
N VAL A 175 5.00 11.55 -7.29
CA VAL A 175 4.42 11.34 -8.62
C VAL A 175 3.08 12.05 -8.69
N THR A 176 2.89 12.88 -9.70
CA THR A 176 1.64 13.60 -9.96
C THR A 176 1.20 13.42 -11.40
N ASP A 177 -0.06 13.69 -11.69
CA ASP A 177 -0.52 13.86 -13.06
C ASP A 177 -0.14 15.26 -13.62
N ASP A 178 -0.51 15.53 -14.86
CA ASP A 178 -0.29 16.82 -15.56
C ASP A 178 -1.08 17.99 -14.98
N GLN A 179 -2.04 17.74 -14.07
CA GLN A 179 -2.79 18.74 -13.33
C GLN A 179 -2.23 18.96 -11.91
N GLY A 180 -1.21 18.20 -11.51
CA GLY A 180 -0.60 18.26 -10.19
C GLY A 180 -1.27 17.42 -9.10
N TYR A 181 -2.28 16.60 -9.45
CA TYR A 181 -2.88 15.68 -8.49
C TYR A 181 -1.95 14.50 -8.20
N PRO A 182 -1.85 14.06 -6.94
CA PRO A 182 -1.00 12.94 -6.57
C PRO A 182 -1.51 11.64 -7.20
N LEU A 183 -0.57 10.80 -7.65
CA LEU A 183 -0.85 9.48 -8.20
C LEU A 183 -0.36 8.40 -7.23
N ALA A 184 -1.31 7.73 -6.59
CA ALA A 184 -1.05 6.57 -5.74
C ALA A 184 -0.84 5.29 -6.57
N GLY A 185 -0.07 4.35 -6.03
CA GLY A 185 0.09 3.03 -6.65
C GLY A 185 0.95 3.00 -7.91
N VAL A 186 1.74 4.02 -8.15
CA VAL A 186 2.72 4.03 -9.24
C VAL A 186 3.97 3.30 -8.79
N ALA A 187 4.34 2.23 -9.48
CA ALA A 187 5.58 1.51 -9.22
C ALA A 187 6.79 2.32 -9.71
N ILE A 188 7.80 2.41 -8.87
CA ILE A 188 9.10 3.02 -9.17
C ILE A 188 10.09 1.89 -9.39
N LEU A 189 10.78 1.91 -10.52
CA LEU A 189 11.73 0.91 -10.92
C LEU A 189 13.09 1.53 -11.19
N THR A 190 14.15 0.71 -11.10
CA THR A 190 15.53 1.10 -11.41
C THR A 190 16.11 0.20 -12.49
N SER A 191 16.97 0.74 -13.38
CA SER A 191 17.76 -0.03 -14.35
C SER A 191 19.17 -0.29 -13.81
N PRO A 192 19.85 -1.42 -14.14
CA PRO A 192 19.53 -2.34 -15.21
C PRO A 192 18.35 -3.25 -14.86
N ALA A 193 17.46 -3.26 -15.79
CA ALA A 193 16.11 -3.73 -15.75
C ALA A 193 15.84 -4.94 -14.85
N TYR A 194 15.07 -4.71 -13.80
CA TYR A 194 14.09 -5.68 -13.42
C TYR A 194 13.03 -5.74 -14.54
N THR A 195 12.97 -6.83 -15.25
CA THR A 195 11.86 -7.12 -16.16
C THR A 195 10.85 -7.94 -15.36
N PRO A 196 9.73 -7.33 -14.92
CA PRO A 196 8.70 -8.07 -14.20
C PRO A 196 8.19 -9.19 -15.09
N THR A 197 8.27 -10.43 -14.61
CA THR A 197 7.47 -11.52 -15.17
C THR A 197 6.02 -11.32 -14.78
N GLN A 198 5.06 -11.93 -15.46
CA GLN A 198 3.62 -11.72 -15.25
C GLN A 198 3.11 -12.07 -13.82
N GLU A 199 3.96 -12.69 -13.01
CA GLU A 199 3.64 -13.17 -11.64
C GLU A 199 4.39 -12.42 -10.54
N ASP A 200 5.06 -11.29 -10.87
CA ASP A 200 5.89 -10.62 -9.90
C ASP A 200 5.08 -10.02 -8.77
N ASP A 201 5.35 -10.54 -7.58
CA ASP A 201 4.94 -9.93 -6.33
C ASP A 201 5.47 -8.48 -6.26
N LEU A 202 4.60 -7.55 -5.98
CA LEU A 202 4.93 -6.12 -5.85
C LEU A 202 5.98 -5.83 -4.75
N SER A 203 6.28 -6.80 -3.90
CA SER A 203 7.40 -6.75 -2.96
C SER A 203 8.77 -6.65 -3.68
N SER A 204 8.82 -6.93 -4.98
CA SER A 204 10.03 -6.86 -5.78
C SER A 204 10.32 -5.47 -6.37
N PHE A 205 9.37 -4.51 -6.29
CA PHE A 205 9.64 -3.14 -6.72
C PHE A 205 10.38 -2.36 -5.64
N PRO A 206 11.35 -1.52 -6.00
CA PRO A 206 12.04 -0.65 -5.05
C PRO A 206 11.08 0.22 -4.24
N ALA A 207 10.06 0.79 -4.86
CA ALA A 207 9.02 1.55 -4.18
C ALA A 207 7.71 1.60 -4.97
N ILE A 208 6.64 1.96 -4.28
CA ILE A 208 5.33 2.27 -4.83
C ILE A 208 4.84 3.55 -4.16
N THR A 209 4.20 4.43 -4.92
CA THR A 209 3.69 5.67 -4.36
C THR A 209 2.50 5.43 -3.41
N ASP A 210 2.50 6.15 -2.30
CA ASP A 210 1.40 6.18 -1.32
C ASP A 210 0.20 7.02 -1.82
N GLU A 211 -0.82 7.18 -0.98
CA GLU A 211 -2.04 7.97 -1.30
C GLU A 211 -1.76 9.44 -1.58
N THR A 212 -0.63 9.96 -1.11
CA THR A 212 -0.17 11.34 -1.37
C THR A 212 0.75 11.45 -2.58
N GLY A 213 0.95 10.33 -3.30
CA GLY A 213 1.83 10.21 -4.45
C GLY A 213 3.31 10.15 -4.09
N ARG A 214 3.68 10.02 -2.81
CA ARG A 214 5.07 10.00 -2.36
C ARG A 214 5.65 8.60 -2.41
N TYR A 215 6.96 8.53 -2.63
CA TYR A 215 7.72 7.28 -2.61
C TYR A 215 9.11 7.51 -2.03
N GLN A 216 9.70 6.44 -1.50
CA GLN A 216 11.08 6.41 -1.04
C GLN A 216 11.62 4.99 -1.13
N PHE A 217 12.88 4.84 -1.54
CA PHE A 217 13.62 3.59 -1.44
C PHE A 217 15.10 3.86 -1.26
N THR A 218 15.81 2.87 -0.70
CA THR A 218 17.27 2.93 -0.54
C THR A 218 17.92 1.99 -1.54
N TYR A 219 18.96 2.48 -2.17
CA TYR A 219 19.74 1.77 -3.16
C TYR A 219 21.18 1.59 -2.66
N ASP A 220 21.56 0.33 -2.56
CA ASP A 220 22.86 -0.10 -2.09
C ASP A 220 23.72 -0.48 -3.30
N LYS A 221 24.77 0.31 -3.59
CA LYS A 221 25.70 0.02 -4.69
C LYS A 221 27.11 0.50 -4.42
N ALA A 222 28.05 -0.39 -4.69
CA ALA A 222 29.47 -0.07 -4.60
C ALA A 222 29.96 0.89 -5.70
N THR A 223 29.38 0.84 -6.91
CA THR A 223 30.00 1.45 -8.10
C THR A 223 29.05 1.92 -9.18
N ALA A 224 27.77 2.06 -8.90
CA ALA A 224 26.84 2.48 -9.94
C ALA A 224 26.96 3.98 -10.22
N ILE A 225 27.43 4.33 -11.41
CA ILE A 225 27.63 5.73 -11.81
C ILE A 225 26.31 6.33 -12.29
N GLU A 226 25.55 5.60 -13.11
CA GLU A 226 24.26 6.07 -13.64
C GLU A 226 23.21 4.98 -13.60
N HIS A 227 21.98 5.35 -13.23
CA HIS A 227 20.81 4.51 -13.28
C HIS A 227 19.62 5.26 -13.85
N THR A 228 18.83 4.58 -14.63
CA THR A 228 17.52 5.09 -15.03
C THR A 228 16.51 4.71 -13.97
N ILE A 229 15.81 5.71 -13.42
CA ILE A 229 14.64 5.52 -12.56
C ILE A 229 13.42 5.81 -13.41
N TYR A 230 12.46 4.90 -13.45
CA TYR A 230 11.27 5.03 -14.26
C TYR A 230 10.00 4.62 -13.52
N THR A 231 8.89 5.18 -13.97
CA THR A 231 7.56 4.89 -13.42
C THR A 231 6.88 3.79 -14.24
N LYS A 232 6.14 2.91 -13.58
CA LYS A 232 5.27 1.93 -14.23
C LYS A 232 3.90 1.99 -13.58
N LEU A 233 2.90 2.30 -14.38
CA LEU A 233 1.50 2.13 -13.99
C LEU A 233 1.13 0.67 -14.20
N SER A 234 0.40 0.12 -13.25
CA SER A 234 -0.12 -1.24 -13.39
C SER A 234 -0.98 -1.35 -14.66
N SER A 235 -0.73 -2.37 -15.47
CA SER A 235 -1.47 -2.64 -16.72
C SER A 235 -2.95 -2.98 -16.51
N TYR A 236 -3.37 -3.11 -15.24
CA TYR A 236 -4.75 -3.43 -14.87
C TYR A 236 -5.69 -2.22 -14.82
N TRP A 237 -5.14 -1.03 -14.91
CA TRP A 237 -5.95 0.14 -15.12
C TRP A 237 -6.29 0.22 -16.63
N ASN A 238 -7.32 -0.51 -17.07
CA ASN A 238 -8.07 -0.15 -18.27
C ASN A 238 -8.80 1.19 -18.06
N ASP A 239 -8.16 2.07 -17.30
CA ASP A 239 -8.63 3.41 -17.06
C ASP A 239 -8.28 4.24 -18.31
N PRO A 240 -9.27 4.82 -19.00
CA PRO A 240 -9.03 5.77 -20.06
C PRO A 240 -8.17 6.97 -19.64
N ASN A 241 -8.03 7.21 -18.33
CA ASN A 241 -7.17 8.25 -17.75
C ASN A 241 -5.76 7.75 -17.39
N ALA A 242 -5.37 6.54 -17.78
CA ALA A 242 -4.02 6.02 -17.50
C ALA A 242 -2.95 6.99 -18.02
N CYS A 243 -1.98 7.32 -17.18
CA CYS A 243 -0.86 8.17 -17.55
C CYS A 243 0.19 7.40 -18.38
N LYS A 244 1.02 8.13 -19.11
CA LYS A 244 2.21 7.58 -19.78
C LYS A 244 3.29 7.38 -18.73
N THR A 245 4.10 6.34 -18.90
CA THR A 245 5.33 6.14 -18.11
C THR A 245 6.34 7.24 -18.40
N ASP A 246 7.14 7.58 -17.40
CA ASP A 246 8.24 8.53 -17.53
C ASP A 246 9.51 7.96 -16.92
N SER A 247 10.67 8.50 -17.26
CA SER A 247 11.96 8.04 -16.77
C SER A 247 12.95 9.19 -16.62
N ILE A 248 13.81 9.12 -15.61
CA ILE A 248 14.88 10.07 -15.34
C ILE A 248 16.18 9.29 -15.16
N ILE A 249 17.26 9.76 -15.79
CA ILE A 249 18.60 9.23 -15.56
C ILE A 249 19.19 9.97 -14.34
N VAL A 250 19.65 9.19 -13.36
CA VAL A 250 20.30 9.69 -12.15
C VAL A 250 21.75 9.29 -12.15
N ASN A 251 22.62 10.28 -12.10
CA ASN A 251 24.04 10.08 -11.89
C ASN A 251 24.34 10.09 -10.39
N PHE A 252 24.62 8.93 -9.82
CA PHE A 252 24.90 8.79 -8.39
C PHE A 252 26.25 9.41 -7.97
N ALA A 253 27.20 9.58 -8.90
CA ALA A 253 28.45 10.23 -8.62
C ALA A 253 28.32 11.73 -8.28
N GLU A 254 27.18 12.33 -8.64
CA GLU A 254 26.86 13.73 -8.33
C GLU A 254 26.15 13.91 -6.97
N ILE A 255 25.81 12.81 -6.29
CA ILE A 255 25.15 12.86 -4.99
C ILE A 255 26.21 12.97 -3.89
N GLU A 256 26.15 14.03 -3.11
CA GLU A 256 27.02 14.22 -1.97
C GLU A 256 26.79 13.12 -0.93
N LEU A 257 27.88 12.47 -0.49
CA LEU A 257 27.85 11.41 0.51
C LEU A 257 28.28 11.98 1.87
N LEU A 258 27.46 11.72 2.86
CA LEU A 258 27.69 12.09 4.26
C LEU A 258 27.88 10.83 5.10
N GLN A 259 28.66 10.93 6.19
CA GLN A 259 28.75 9.90 7.25
C GLN A 259 29.08 8.47 6.77
N GLY A 260 30.31 8.25 6.32
CA GLY A 260 30.81 6.89 6.10
C GLY A 260 31.44 6.27 7.36
N LYS A 261 31.37 4.94 7.50
CA LYS A 261 32.04 4.17 8.55
C LYS A 261 32.32 2.75 8.05
N GLY A 262 33.52 2.26 8.23
CA GLY A 262 33.89 0.92 7.79
C GLY A 262 33.83 0.76 6.27
N MET A 263 33.10 -0.24 5.78
CA MET A 263 32.90 -0.45 4.34
C MET A 263 31.89 0.53 3.73
N LEU A 264 31.03 1.17 4.53
CA LEU A 264 30.13 2.19 4.08
C LEU A 264 30.91 3.47 3.78
N ILE A 265 31.03 3.84 2.49
CA ILE A 265 31.70 5.07 2.05
C ILE A 265 30.90 6.29 2.52
N GLY A 266 29.58 6.20 2.50
CA GLY A 266 28.70 7.26 2.94
C GLY A 266 27.24 7.04 2.52
N LYS A 267 26.41 7.99 2.95
CA LYS A 267 24.97 8.04 2.63
C LYS A 267 24.67 9.31 1.88
N GLY A 268 23.88 9.21 0.84
CA GLY A 268 23.42 10.35 0.06
C GLY A 268 21.94 10.26 -0.23
N SER A 269 21.31 11.38 -0.56
CA SER A 269 19.91 11.41 -0.93
C SER A 269 19.64 12.28 -2.13
N LYS A 270 18.65 11.91 -2.93
CA LYS A 270 18.21 12.64 -4.11
C LYS A 270 16.70 12.67 -4.19
N GLU A 271 16.14 13.88 -4.33
CA GLU A 271 14.72 14.04 -4.65
C GLU A 271 14.51 13.93 -6.16
N ILE A 272 13.53 13.10 -6.56
CA ILE A 272 13.13 12.89 -7.94
C ILE A 272 11.62 12.92 -8.02
N ASN A 273 11.08 13.92 -8.71
CA ASN A 273 9.63 14.07 -8.87
C ASN A 273 9.25 13.73 -10.32
N PHE A 274 8.14 12.99 -10.50
CA PHE A 274 7.57 12.67 -11.80
C PHE A 274 6.24 13.38 -12.00
N GLN A 275 6.04 13.94 -13.18
CA GLN A 275 4.75 14.47 -13.61
C GLN A 275 4.29 13.70 -14.85
N LEU A 276 3.32 12.82 -14.67
CA LEU A 276 2.88 11.90 -15.71
C LEU A 276 1.75 12.53 -16.56
N THR A 277 1.91 12.47 -17.87
CA THR A 277 0.88 12.93 -18.81
C THR A 277 -0.21 11.87 -18.96
N ARG A 278 -1.47 12.26 -18.87
CA ARG A 278 -2.62 11.38 -19.15
C ARG A 278 -2.59 10.88 -20.60
N LYS A 279 -3.01 9.65 -20.83
CA LYS A 279 -3.21 9.12 -22.17
C LYS A 279 -4.50 9.75 -22.73
N ASN A 280 -4.41 10.35 -23.89
CA ASN A 280 -5.57 10.83 -24.66
C ASN A 280 -6.31 9.65 -25.29
#